data_19f8708eff8c5d123974b04fdc6e3b49
#
_entry.id   19f8708eff8c5d123974b04fdc6e3b49
#
_cell.length_a   1.000
_cell.length_b   1.000
_cell.length_c   1.000
_cell.angle_alpha   90.00
_cell.angle_beta   90.00
_cell.angle_gamma   90.00
#
_symmetry.space_group_name_H-M   'P 1'
#
loop_
_entity.id
_entity.type
_entity.pdbx_description
1 polymer ?
#
loop_
_entity_poly.entity_id
_entity_poly.type
_entity_poly.pdbx_seq_one_letter_code
_entity_poly.pdbx_strand_id
1 'polypeptide(L)'
;MFFLYLTFAIFIAFVLFQTVYIIVPIFKNEKKKKKVVFKNHSFSVIVPAYNEDKVIENCIQGFLHQDHHPAELVIVNDGSKDGTLEVLRQKLDLKAYYRPTDSRLKHKEILNVYRSTKYPGIFVLDKVNGGKADALNAGINFSKNEIVITLDADSILETNALSEMNDVFQEREVIASGGNVMIAQAFEGELHQLRPTFRVSGIIRYQFLQYLTAFFLHKRAQASVGAITVIAGAFGAFRRGTLFKIKGFRSTIGEDMDITLKLHKWIEENGRKEKIAFAPGAICYTECPSTFRDMFKQRVRWQKAFIDCLVHYRRCYFHKFSKRFSVFFLLDQFLIGTLNAFPVIITPFVLFMNRGNFILLILLGLTAVFLFMYQSITTIYICHLHNIKFSKKDIGRILLFLPSEIFIYRMINLAFVVYGTLSYFYKPQAWDKLERSGAVGWKGEKRA
;
A
#
# COMPACT_ATOMS: atom_id res chain seq x y z
N MET A 1 -19.37 29.21 -18.41
CA MET A 1 -20.18 29.11 -17.17
C MET A 1 -20.29 27.68 -16.66
N PHE A 2 -20.79 26.68 -17.43
CA PHE A 2 -20.92 25.28 -16.98
C PHE A 2 -19.60 24.71 -16.39
N PHE A 3 -18.47 24.86 -17.09
CA PHE A 3 -17.16 24.37 -16.64
C PHE A 3 -16.73 25.00 -15.31
N LEU A 4 -17.04 26.28 -15.09
CA LEU A 4 -16.73 26.97 -13.83
C LEU A 4 -17.57 26.42 -12.66
N TYR A 5 -18.86 26.22 -12.87
CA TYR A 5 -19.73 25.64 -11.84
C TYR A 5 -19.33 24.19 -11.51
N LEU A 6 -18.97 23.39 -12.51
CA LEU A 6 -18.48 22.03 -12.31
C LEU A 6 -17.19 22.02 -11.50
N THR A 7 -16.22 22.87 -11.84
CA THR A 7 -14.96 23.01 -11.10
C THR A 7 -15.22 23.40 -9.65
N PHE A 8 -16.14 24.32 -9.40
CA PHE A 8 -16.51 24.76 -8.06
C PHE A 8 -17.17 23.66 -7.25
N ALA A 9 -18.11 22.92 -7.83
CA ALA A 9 -18.77 21.79 -7.17
C ALA A 9 -17.78 20.68 -6.80
N ILE A 10 -16.85 20.32 -7.69
CA ILE A 10 -15.79 19.36 -7.42
C ILE A 10 -14.85 19.87 -6.30
N PHE A 11 -14.56 21.17 -6.30
CA PHE A 11 -13.73 21.78 -5.27
C PHE A 11 -14.40 21.73 -3.89
N ILE A 12 -15.70 22.02 -3.80
CA ILE A 12 -16.44 21.87 -2.53
C ILE A 12 -16.37 20.42 -2.04
N ALA A 13 -16.61 19.44 -2.91
CA ALA A 13 -16.47 18.04 -2.57
C ALA A 13 -15.06 17.71 -2.05
N PHE A 14 -14.02 18.22 -2.73
CA PHE A 14 -12.62 18.08 -2.30
C PHE A 14 -12.40 18.66 -0.89
N VAL A 15 -12.85 19.88 -0.61
CA VAL A 15 -12.73 20.51 0.72
C VAL A 15 -13.39 19.66 1.80
N LEU A 16 -14.62 19.18 1.57
CA LEU A 16 -15.33 18.34 2.50
C LEU A 16 -14.59 17.03 2.79
N PHE A 17 -14.09 16.34 1.77
CA PHE A 17 -13.32 15.11 1.94
C PHE A 17 -12.00 15.33 2.67
N GLN A 18 -11.26 16.38 2.33
CA GLN A 18 -10.02 16.73 3.05
C GLN A 18 -10.28 17.03 4.51
N THR A 19 -11.37 17.71 4.83
CA THR A 19 -11.80 17.97 6.20
C THR A 19 -12.09 16.66 6.96
N VAL A 20 -12.80 15.72 6.34
CA VAL A 20 -13.06 14.38 6.93
C VAL A 20 -11.74 13.63 7.19
N TYR A 21 -10.81 13.64 6.25
CA TYR A 21 -9.51 12.98 6.41
C TYR A 21 -8.67 13.56 7.54
N ILE A 22 -8.81 14.84 7.83
CA ILE A 22 -8.10 15.50 8.92
C ILE A 22 -8.78 15.27 10.27
N ILE A 23 -10.11 15.46 10.32
CA ILE A 23 -10.89 15.43 11.57
C ILE A 23 -10.99 14.00 12.12
N VAL A 24 -11.32 13.03 11.29
CA VAL A 24 -11.62 11.67 11.76
C VAL A 24 -10.45 11.02 12.50
N PRO A 25 -9.19 11.04 12.01
CA PRO A 25 -8.07 10.46 12.74
C PRO A 25 -7.71 11.18 14.05
N ILE A 26 -8.03 12.47 14.17
CA ILE A 26 -7.80 13.24 15.40
C ILE A 26 -8.78 12.79 16.48
N PHE A 27 -10.07 12.74 16.18
CA PHE A 27 -11.12 12.42 17.16
C PHE A 27 -11.24 10.93 17.47
N LYS A 28 -10.93 10.06 16.51
CA LYS A 28 -10.85 8.62 16.71
C LYS A 28 -9.45 8.13 17.11
N ASN A 29 -8.71 8.98 17.81
CA ASN A 29 -7.45 8.55 18.39
C ASN A 29 -7.77 7.45 19.41
N GLU A 30 -7.71 6.20 18.94
CA GLU A 30 -7.91 5.04 19.78
C GLU A 30 -6.81 5.06 20.84
N LYS A 31 -7.17 5.53 22.06
CA LYS A 31 -6.34 5.22 23.24
C LYS A 31 -6.03 3.73 23.14
N LYS A 32 -4.76 3.34 23.17
CA LYS A 32 -4.35 1.93 23.26
C LYS A 32 -5.08 1.33 24.46
N LYS A 33 -6.32 0.86 24.27
CA LYS A 33 -6.92 -0.06 25.20
C LYS A 33 -5.98 -1.26 25.17
N LYS A 34 -5.42 -1.65 26.33
CA LYS A 34 -4.73 -2.92 26.45
C LYS A 34 -5.69 -3.97 25.90
N LYS A 35 -5.50 -4.38 24.66
CA LYS A 35 -6.31 -5.44 24.07
C LYS A 35 -5.93 -6.70 24.81
N VAL A 36 -6.92 -7.33 25.42
CA VAL A 36 -6.74 -8.67 25.96
C VAL A 36 -6.52 -9.57 24.77
N VAL A 37 -5.33 -10.16 24.65
CA VAL A 37 -5.01 -11.12 23.58
C VAL A 37 -5.64 -12.44 23.96
N PHE A 38 -6.74 -12.79 23.30
CA PHE A 38 -7.44 -14.07 23.54
C PHE A 38 -6.83 -15.22 22.73
N LYS A 39 -6.18 -14.93 21.61
CA LYS A 39 -5.65 -15.94 20.70
C LYS A 39 -4.37 -15.45 20.01
N ASN A 40 -3.35 -16.27 20.03
CA ASN A 40 -2.20 -16.13 19.13
C ASN A 40 -2.53 -16.77 17.80
N HIS A 41 -2.87 -15.95 16.80
CA HIS A 41 -3.12 -16.41 15.44
C HIS A 41 -1.82 -16.85 14.79
N SER A 42 -1.89 -17.90 13.98
CA SER A 42 -0.76 -18.35 13.16
C SER A 42 -0.74 -17.61 11.83
N PHE A 43 0.45 -17.16 11.40
CA PHE A 43 0.65 -16.40 10.17
C PHE A 43 1.46 -17.17 9.13
N SER A 44 1.07 -17.09 7.86
CA SER A 44 1.92 -17.43 6.72
C SER A 44 2.23 -16.15 5.96
N VAL A 45 3.48 -15.69 6.04
CA VAL A 45 3.97 -14.52 5.28
C VAL A 45 4.38 -15.00 3.90
N ILE A 46 3.70 -14.54 2.86
CA ILE A 46 3.94 -14.91 1.46
C ILE A 46 4.67 -13.76 0.77
N VAL A 47 5.84 -14.05 0.21
CA VAL A 47 6.69 -13.10 -0.48
C VAL A 47 6.88 -13.53 -1.94
N PRO A 48 6.13 -12.94 -2.90
CA PRO A 48 6.40 -13.14 -4.31
C PRO A 48 7.71 -12.44 -4.70
N ALA A 49 8.65 -13.17 -5.29
CA ALA A 49 9.95 -12.68 -5.69
C ALA A 49 10.20 -12.94 -7.19
N TYR A 50 10.52 -11.89 -7.94
CA TYR A 50 10.94 -11.97 -9.33
C TYR A 50 12.07 -11.01 -9.60
N ASN A 51 13.29 -11.53 -9.71
CA ASN A 51 14.54 -10.78 -9.87
C ASN A 51 14.77 -9.78 -8.71
N GLU A 52 14.88 -10.28 -7.50
CA GLU A 52 15.01 -9.50 -6.26
C GLU A 52 16.29 -9.85 -5.47
N ASP A 53 17.35 -10.28 -6.17
CA ASP A 53 18.64 -10.70 -5.59
C ASP A 53 19.26 -9.67 -4.64
N LYS A 54 19.03 -8.37 -4.88
CA LYS A 54 19.61 -7.26 -4.10
C LYS A 54 18.86 -6.96 -2.80
N VAL A 55 17.59 -7.36 -2.66
CA VAL A 55 16.73 -6.91 -1.56
C VAL A 55 16.12 -8.04 -0.74
N ILE A 56 16.02 -9.25 -1.29
CA ILE A 56 15.33 -10.37 -0.66
C ILE A 56 15.92 -10.75 0.72
N GLU A 57 17.21 -10.56 0.93
CA GLU A 57 17.87 -10.84 2.21
C GLU A 57 17.33 -9.94 3.32
N ASN A 58 17.11 -8.66 3.06
CA ASN A 58 16.54 -7.70 4.02
C ASN A 58 15.12 -8.09 4.42
N CYS A 59 14.31 -8.56 3.47
CA CYS A 59 12.96 -9.07 3.73
C CYS A 59 13.00 -10.29 4.69
N ILE A 60 13.90 -11.23 4.45
CA ILE A 60 14.11 -12.41 5.32
C ILE A 60 14.53 -11.97 6.72
N GLN A 61 15.47 -11.03 6.84
CA GLN A 61 15.90 -10.51 8.14
C GLN A 61 14.75 -9.85 8.90
N GLY A 62 13.92 -9.04 8.22
CA GLY A 62 12.72 -8.44 8.83
C GLY A 62 11.75 -9.49 9.38
N PHE A 63 11.59 -10.62 8.70
CA PHE A 63 10.77 -11.74 9.21
C PHE A 63 11.42 -12.44 10.39
N LEU A 64 12.71 -12.70 10.36
CA LEU A 64 13.44 -13.39 11.44
C LEU A 64 13.46 -12.60 12.77
N HIS A 65 13.28 -11.29 12.72
CA HIS A 65 13.24 -10.41 13.90
C HIS A 65 11.83 -10.19 14.45
N GLN A 66 10.81 -10.88 13.93
CA GLN A 66 9.45 -10.74 14.47
C GLN A 66 9.34 -11.29 15.89
N ASP A 67 8.59 -10.59 16.72
CA ASP A 67 8.30 -10.96 18.11
C ASP A 67 7.11 -11.93 18.25
N HIS A 68 6.40 -12.20 17.16
CA HIS A 68 5.20 -13.04 17.12
C HIS A 68 5.46 -14.42 16.53
N HIS A 69 5.14 -15.45 17.29
CA HIS A 69 5.10 -16.85 16.85
C HIS A 69 3.76 -17.48 17.28
N PRO A 70 3.15 -18.37 16.49
CA PRO A 70 3.71 -19.10 15.33
C PRO A 70 3.58 -18.38 14.00
N ALA A 71 4.68 -18.33 13.23
CA ALA A 71 4.70 -17.79 11.88
C ALA A 71 5.59 -18.62 10.95
N GLU A 72 5.22 -18.71 9.66
CA GLU A 72 6.05 -19.26 8.59
C GLU A 72 6.26 -18.21 7.49
N LEU A 73 7.41 -18.29 6.81
CA LEU A 73 7.74 -17.48 5.63
C LEU A 73 7.72 -18.36 4.39
N VAL A 74 6.94 -17.98 3.39
CA VAL A 74 6.84 -18.68 2.10
C VAL A 74 7.29 -17.73 1.01
N ILE A 75 8.53 -17.88 0.56
CA ILE A 75 9.07 -17.11 -0.57
C ILE A 75 8.71 -17.83 -1.85
N VAL A 76 8.09 -17.14 -2.78
CA VAL A 76 7.69 -17.70 -4.08
C VAL A 76 8.56 -17.09 -5.17
N ASN A 77 9.61 -17.82 -5.59
CA ASN A 77 10.43 -17.45 -6.74
C ASN A 77 9.64 -17.67 -8.02
N ASP A 78 9.15 -16.59 -8.61
CA ASP A 78 8.29 -16.60 -9.79
C ASP A 78 9.11 -16.64 -11.10
N GLY A 79 10.02 -17.61 -11.20
CA GLY A 79 10.87 -17.82 -12.37
C GLY A 79 11.87 -16.68 -12.59
N SER A 80 12.57 -16.26 -11.53
CA SER A 80 13.65 -15.25 -11.62
C SER A 80 14.75 -15.67 -12.58
N LYS A 81 15.34 -14.67 -13.25
CA LYS A 81 16.44 -14.82 -14.22
C LYS A 81 17.77 -14.23 -13.73
N ASP A 82 17.77 -13.64 -12.54
CA ASP A 82 18.94 -13.10 -11.85
C ASP A 82 19.43 -14.08 -10.77
N GLY A 83 20.24 -13.62 -9.84
CA GLY A 83 20.78 -14.40 -8.71
C GLY A 83 19.78 -14.70 -7.58
N THR A 84 18.49 -14.36 -7.68
CA THR A 84 17.53 -14.49 -6.57
C THR A 84 17.50 -15.89 -5.96
N LEU A 85 17.33 -16.94 -6.77
CA LEU A 85 17.27 -18.33 -6.27
C LEU A 85 18.58 -18.75 -5.64
N GLU A 86 19.72 -18.31 -6.19
CA GLU A 86 21.05 -18.62 -5.68
C GLU A 86 21.29 -17.97 -4.31
N VAL A 87 20.91 -16.69 -4.17
CA VAL A 87 20.95 -15.98 -2.88
C VAL A 87 20.12 -16.73 -1.84
N LEU A 88 18.91 -17.18 -2.20
CA LEU A 88 18.03 -17.94 -1.30
C LEU A 88 18.69 -19.29 -0.90
N ARG A 89 19.30 -20.01 -1.84
CA ARG A 89 19.99 -21.28 -1.53
C ARG A 89 21.13 -21.08 -0.55
N GLN A 90 22.00 -20.11 -0.79
CA GLN A 90 23.16 -19.81 0.06
C GLN A 90 22.78 -19.33 1.46
N LYS A 91 21.81 -18.42 1.55
CA LYS A 91 21.44 -17.80 2.84
C LYS A 91 20.59 -18.71 3.71
N LEU A 92 19.79 -19.58 3.14
CA LEU A 92 18.82 -20.41 3.83
C LEU A 92 19.23 -21.88 3.95
N ASP A 93 20.29 -22.32 3.30
CA ASP A 93 20.68 -23.74 3.22
C ASP A 93 19.49 -24.63 2.84
N LEU A 94 19.03 -24.49 1.59
CA LEU A 94 17.79 -25.08 1.11
C LEU A 94 17.93 -26.56 0.81
N LYS A 95 17.01 -27.39 1.35
CA LYS A 95 16.85 -28.80 0.98
C LYS A 95 15.48 -29.04 0.35
N ALA A 96 15.41 -29.97 -0.60
CA ALA A 96 14.15 -30.38 -1.21
C ALA A 96 13.17 -30.82 -0.11
N TYR A 97 11.93 -30.38 -0.25
CA TYR A 97 10.91 -30.63 0.75
C TYR A 97 9.57 -30.94 0.07
N TYR A 98 8.83 -31.85 0.67
CA TYR A 98 7.48 -32.19 0.21
C TYR A 98 6.47 -31.98 1.33
N ARG A 99 5.41 -31.27 1.01
CA ARG A 99 4.17 -31.28 1.79
C ARG A 99 2.95 -31.14 0.87
N PRO A 100 1.82 -31.78 1.20
CA PRO A 100 0.59 -31.62 0.43
C PRO A 100 0.16 -30.15 0.38
N THR A 101 -0.13 -29.66 -0.82
CA THR A 101 -0.61 -28.30 -1.09
C THR A 101 -2.09 -28.29 -1.42
N ASP A 102 -2.76 -27.19 -1.17
CA ASP A 102 -4.12 -26.95 -1.65
C ASP A 102 -4.09 -26.69 -3.17
N SER A 103 -5.17 -26.96 -3.87
CA SER A 103 -5.29 -26.76 -5.32
C SER A 103 -6.45 -25.85 -5.71
N ARG A 104 -7.08 -25.18 -4.73
CA ARG A 104 -8.27 -24.34 -4.95
C ARG A 104 -8.01 -23.07 -5.73
N LEU A 105 -6.79 -22.52 -5.67
CA LEU A 105 -6.40 -21.34 -6.44
C LEU A 105 -5.56 -21.75 -7.63
N LYS A 106 -5.85 -21.18 -8.79
CA LYS A 106 -5.09 -21.43 -10.01
C LYS A 106 -3.75 -20.69 -9.96
N HIS A 107 -2.68 -21.36 -10.33
CA HIS A 107 -1.34 -20.82 -10.55
C HIS A 107 -0.59 -21.70 -11.55
N LYS A 108 0.51 -21.19 -12.11
CA LYS A 108 1.41 -21.99 -12.95
C LYS A 108 2.18 -22.99 -12.11
N GLU A 109 2.77 -23.97 -12.79
CA GLU A 109 3.47 -25.11 -12.19
C GLU A 109 4.56 -24.67 -11.20
N ILE A 110 4.60 -25.36 -10.05
CA ILE A 110 5.69 -25.28 -9.07
C ILE A 110 6.69 -26.38 -9.46
N LEU A 111 7.90 -25.97 -9.82
CA LEU A 111 8.96 -26.86 -10.26
C LEU A 111 9.62 -27.58 -9.07
N ASN A 112 9.89 -26.81 -8.01
CA ASN A 112 10.54 -27.32 -6.81
C ASN A 112 10.00 -26.65 -5.55
N VAL A 113 10.01 -27.39 -4.46
CA VAL A 113 9.72 -26.89 -3.12
C VAL A 113 10.91 -27.17 -2.24
N TYR A 114 11.37 -26.14 -1.52
CA TYR A 114 12.49 -26.23 -0.60
C TYR A 114 12.09 -25.79 0.80
N ARG A 115 12.78 -26.34 1.79
CA ARG A 115 12.72 -25.89 3.18
C ARG A 115 14.13 -25.49 3.64
N SER A 116 14.22 -24.41 4.37
CA SER A 116 15.48 -24.03 5.01
C SER A 116 15.85 -25.01 6.11
N THR A 117 17.10 -25.47 6.12
CA THR A 117 17.66 -26.25 7.24
C THR A 117 18.11 -25.34 8.37
N LYS A 118 18.53 -24.12 8.03
CA LYS A 118 18.96 -23.10 8.98
C LYS A 118 17.77 -22.47 9.75
N TYR A 119 16.63 -22.28 9.07
CA TYR A 119 15.41 -21.69 9.62
C TYR A 119 14.18 -22.53 9.24
N PRO A 120 13.83 -23.56 10.03
CA PRO A 120 12.82 -24.54 9.64
C PRO A 120 11.40 -23.99 9.33
N GLY A 121 11.10 -22.76 9.72
CA GLY A 121 9.86 -22.04 9.38
C GLY A 121 9.88 -21.31 8.03
N ILE A 122 10.98 -21.40 7.26
CA ILE A 122 11.13 -20.74 5.96
C ILE A 122 11.07 -21.77 4.83
N PHE A 123 10.23 -21.48 3.84
CA PHE A 123 10.03 -22.30 2.65
C PHE A 123 10.25 -21.46 1.39
N VAL A 124 10.74 -22.10 0.34
CA VAL A 124 10.92 -21.50 -0.98
C VAL A 124 10.21 -22.34 -2.02
N LEU A 125 9.30 -21.73 -2.76
CA LEU A 125 8.65 -22.32 -3.93
C LEU A 125 9.33 -21.77 -5.18
N ASP A 126 9.90 -22.64 -6.01
CA ASP A 126 10.45 -22.28 -7.30
C ASP A 126 9.46 -22.68 -8.39
N LYS A 127 8.97 -21.74 -9.18
CA LYS A 127 7.87 -21.95 -10.12
C LYS A 127 8.07 -21.26 -11.46
N VAL A 128 7.33 -21.71 -12.46
CA VAL A 128 7.22 -21.07 -13.77
C VAL A 128 6.64 -19.66 -13.61
N ASN A 129 7.26 -18.65 -14.23
CA ASN A 129 6.79 -17.25 -14.12
C ASN A 129 5.32 -17.11 -14.55
N GLY A 130 4.51 -16.57 -13.65
CA GLY A 130 3.09 -16.30 -13.83
C GLY A 130 2.65 -14.89 -13.42
N GLY A 131 3.56 -14.12 -12.85
CA GLY A 131 3.32 -12.79 -12.31
C GLY A 131 2.91 -12.81 -10.83
N LYS A 132 2.89 -11.63 -10.21
CA LYS A 132 2.71 -11.45 -8.76
C LYS A 132 1.45 -12.13 -8.22
N ALA A 133 0.29 -11.95 -8.86
CA ALA A 133 -0.97 -12.55 -8.44
C ALA A 133 -0.92 -14.10 -8.47
N ASP A 134 -0.29 -14.67 -9.47
CA ASP A 134 -0.09 -16.11 -9.64
C ASP A 134 0.85 -16.66 -8.56
N ALA A 135 1.96 -15.98 -8.28
CA ALA A 135 2.88 -16.32 -7.20
C ALA A 135 2.20 -16.26 -5.82
N LEU A 136 1.38 -15.22 -5.56
CA LEU A 136 0.59 -15.13 -4.33
C LEU A 136 -0.38 -16.31 -4.19
N ASN A 137 -1.09 -16.69 -5.27
CA ASN A 137 -2.01 -17.82 -5.25
C ASN A 137 -1.28 -19.14 -4.96
N ALA A 138 -0.09 -19.35 -5.54
CA ALA A 138 0.76 -20.52 -5.25
C ALA A 138 1.15 -20.57 -3.76
N GLY A 139 1.59 -19.42 -3.21
CA GLY A 139 1.92 -19.30 -1.78
C GLY A 139 0.72 -19.56 -0.86
N ILE A 140 -0.47 -19.07 -1.20
CA ILE A 140 -1.72 -19.32 -0.44
C ILE A 140 -2.09 -20.80 -0.44
N ASN A 141 -1.98 -21.48 -1.58
CA ASN A 141 -2.22 -22.92 -1.66
C ASN A 141 -1.22 -23.70 -0.79
N PHE A 142 0.03 -23.29 -0.78
CA PHE A 142 1.09 -23.93 0.02
C PHE A 142 0.95 -23.64 1.52
N SER A 143 0.48 -22.46 1.92
CA SER A 143 0.38 -22.01 3.31
C SER A 143 -0.55 -22.90 4.14
N LYS A 144 -0.29 -23.01 5.46
CA LYS A 144 -1.08 -23.82 6.40
C LYS A 144 -1.79 -22.99 7.47
N ASN A 145 -1.28 -21.80 7.75
CA ASN A 145 -1.75 -20.99 8.87
C ASN A 145 -3.09 -20.30 8.59
N GLU A 146 -3.74 -19.86 9.65
CA GLU A 146 -5.07 -19.25 9.62
C GLU A 146 -5.09 -17.93 8.85
N ILE A 147 -4.04 -17.12 9.03
CA ILE A 147 -3.92 -15.81 8.40
C ILE A 147 -2.76 -15.81 7.44
N VAL A 148 -3.03 -15.32 6.23
CA VAL A 148 -2.03 -15.09 5.18
C VAL A 148 -1.66 -13.62 5.19
N ILE A 149 -0.35 -13.32 5.20
CA ILE A 149 0.19 -11.99 4.99
C ILE A 149 0.85 -11.94 3.63
N THR A 150 0.52 -10.94 2.82
CA THR A 150 1.24 -10.61 1.59
C THR A 150 2.28 -9.55 1.91
N LEU A 151 3.52 -9.78 1.49
CA LEU A 151 4.65 -8.88 1.71
C LEU A 151 5.47 -8.79 0.43
N ASP A 152 5.81 -7.58 -0.03
CA ASP A 152 6.69 -7.42 -1.18
C ASP A 152 8.13 -7.78 -0.83
N ALA A 153 8.88 -8.33 -1.80
CA ALA A 153 10.25 -8.81 -1.58
C ALA A 153 11.26 -7.70 -1.21
N ASP A 154 10.93 -6.45 -1.51
CA ASP A 154 11.67 -5.25 -1.14
C ASP A 154 11.20 -4.60 0.18
N SER A 155 10.31 -5.28 0.90
CA SER A 155 9.72 -4.78 2.13
C SER A 155 10.26 -5.49 3.35
N ILE A 156 10.46 -4.73 4.43
CA ILE A 156 11.02 -5.19 5.71
C ILE A 156 9.99 -4.93 6.80
N LEU A 157 9.60 -5.96 7.53
CA LEU A 157 8.67 -5.83 8.65
C LEU A 157 9.38 -5.23 9.87
N GLU A 158 8.73 -4.28 10.55
CA GLU A 158 9.13 -3.84 11.88
C GLU A 158 8.94 -4.98 12.90
N THR A 159 9.76 -5.03 13.93
CA THR A 159 9.84 -6.17 14.88
C THR A 159 8.48 -6.58 15.45
N ASN A 160 7.60 -5.64 15.75
CA ASN A 160 6.27 -5.89 16.32
C ASN A 160 5.14 -5.96 15.28
N ALA A 161 5.47 -5.98 13.99
CA ALA A 161 4.46 -5.88 12.92
C ALA A 161 3.43 -7.02 12.96
N LEU A 162 3.88 -8.25 13.22
CA LEU A 162 2.98 -9.40 13.33
C LEU A 162 2.15 -9.37 14.62
N SER A 163 2.71 -8.94 15.75
CA SER A 163 1.96 -8.76 17.00
C SER A 163 0.86 -7.71 16.86
N GLU A 164 1.16 -6.56 16.27
CA GLU A 164 0.16 -5.50 15.99
C GLU A 164 -0.93 -5.99 15.01
N MET A 165 -0.56 -6.84 14.06
CA MET A 165 -1.52 -7.47 13.16
C MET A 165 -2.39 -8.50 13.89
N ASN A 166 -1.80 -9.30 14.80
CA ASN A 166 -2.54 -10.25 15.63
C ASN A 166 -3.63 -9.56 16.46
N ASP A 167 -3.34 -8.37 17.00
CA ASP A 167 -4.29 -7.59 17.79
C ASP A 167 -5.55 -7.22 16.97
N VAL A 168 -5.40 -6.92 15.69
CA VAL A 168 -6.52 -6.59 14.82
C VAL A 168 -7.39 -7.80 14.53
N PHE A 169 -6.79 -8.99 14.36
CA PHE A 169 -7.51 -10.23 14.11
C PHE A 169 -8.14 -10.89 15.36
N GLN A 170 -7.96 -10.30 16.56
CA GLN A 170 -8.74 -10.71 17.75
C GLN A 170 -10.25 -10.52 17.52
N GLU A 171 -10.64 -9.56 16.66
CA GLU A 171 -12.02 -9.38 16.24
C GLU A 171 -12.35 -10.41 15.15
N ARG A 172 -13.32 -11.30 15.43
CA ARG A 172 -13.69 -12.41 14.51
C ARG A 172 -14.24 -11.91 13.18
N GLU A 173 -14.86 -10.75 13.19
CA GLU A 173 -15.45 -10.09 12.01
C GLU A 173 -14.39 -9.56 11.05
N VAL A 174 -13.16 -9.37 11.50
CA VAL A 174 -12.06 -8.91 10.64
C VAL A 174 -11.61 -10.07 9.74
N ILE A 175 -11.84 -9.93 8.45
CA ILE A 175 -11.44 -10.91 7.43
C ILE A 175 -10.19 -10.49 6.66
N ALA A 176 -9.86 -9.21 6.68
CA ALA A 176 -8.65 -8.66 6.08
C ALA A 176 -8.25 -7.36 6.79
N SER A 177 -6.96 -7.05 6.74
CA SER A 177 -6.40 -5.80 7.28
C SER A 177 -5.24 -5.32 6.42
N GLY A 178 -5.12 -4.01 6.24
CA GLY A 178 -3.90 -3.38 5.74
C GLY A 178 -2.96 -3.02 6.88
N GLY A 179 -1.66 -3.21 6.69
CA GLY A 179 -0.61 -2.63 7.54
C GLY A 179 -0.21 -1.24 7.06
N ASN A 180 0.65 -0.60 7.83
CA ASN A 180 1.21 0.72 7.56
C ASN A 180 2.51 0.58 6.75
N VAL A 181 2.60 1.26 5.62
CA VAL A 181 3.76 1.19 4.72
C VAL A 181 4.56 2.49 4.79
N MET A 182 5.84 2.38 5.10
CA MET A 182 6.79 3.50 5.20
C MET A 182 7.85 3.43 4.12
N ILE A 183 8.40 4.58 3.74
CA ILE A 183 9.50 4.67 2.79
C ILE A 183 10.82 4.41 3.51
N ALA A 184 11.43 3.26 3.24
CA ALA A 184 12.63 2.80 3.90
C ALA A 184 13.81 3.78 3.84
N GLN A 185 14.01 4.45 2.67
CA GLN A 185 15.09 5.43 2.47
C GLN A 185 14.98 6.67 3.39
N ALA A 186 13.81 6.93 3.98
CA ALA A 186 13.59 8.05 4.89
C ALA A 186 13.69 7.64 6.36
N PHE A 187 14.35 6.52 6.67
CA PHE A 187 14.62 6.05 8.02
C PHE A 187 16.11 5.70 8.18
N GLU A 188 16.64 6.00 9.35
CA GLU A 188 18.02 5.72 9.76
C GLU A 188 18.04 4.95 11.09
N GLY A 189 19.07 4.11 11.30
CA GLY A 189 19.26 3.33 12.53
C GLY A 189 19.16 1.83 12.32
N GLU A 190 19.07 1.09 13.41
CA GLU A 190 18.87 -0.36 13.42
C GLU A 190 17.37 -0.69 13.36
N LEU A 191 17.02 -1.88 12.86
CA LEU A 191 15.63 -2.28 12.60
C LEU A 191 14.68 -2.08 13.80
N HIS A 192 15.19 -2.26 15.00
CA HIS A 192 14.41 -2.08 16.24
C HIS A 192 14.40 -0.64 16.79
N GLN A 193 15.18 0.29 16.21
CA GLN A 193 15.30 1.69 16.61
C GLN A 193 15.35 2.67 15.45
N LEU A 194 14.54 2.43 14.43
CA LEU A 194 14.48 3.27 13.26
C LEU A 194 13.95 4.66 13.60
N ARG A 195 14.61 5.69 13.08
CA ARG A 195 14.22 7.09 13.24
C ARG A 195 13.98 7.72 11.89
N PRO A 196 12.90 8.48 11.72
CA PRO A 196 12.65 9.18 10.48
C PRO A 196 13.70 10.27 10.26
N THR A 197 14.14 10.41 9.01
CA THR A 197 15.05 11.46 8.56
C THR A 197 14.51 12.15 7.32
N PHE A 198 14.72 13.46 7.21
CA PHE A 198 14.37 14.23 6.01
C PHE A 198 15.61 14.60 5.19
N ARG A 199 16.77 13.93 5.46
CA ARG A 199 18.05 14.11 4.75
C ARG A 199 18.12 13.20 3.51
N VAL A 200 17.11 13.28 2.66
CA VAL A 200 16.98 12.47 1.44
C VAL A 200 16.70 13.36 0.24
N SER A 201 16.73 12.81 -0.98
CA SER A 201 16.44 13.58 -2.21
C SER A 201 15.02 14.14 -2.24
N GLY A 202 14.76 15.19 -3.02
CA GLY A 202 13.44 15.81 -3.13
C GLY A 202 12.34 14.83 -3.59
N ILE A 203 12.68 13.91 -4.49
CA ILE A 203 11.75 12.86 -4.96
C ILE A 203 11.35 11.91 -3.82
N ILE A 204 12.30 11.51 -2.98
CA ILE A 204 12.03 10.66 -1.81
C ILE A 204 11.26 11.46 -0.76
N ARG A 205 11.61 12.73 -0.47
CA ARG A 205 10.88 13.60 0.46
C ARG A 205 9.40 13.71 0.11
N TYR A 206 9.11 13.95 -1.17
CA TYR A 206 7.74 14.03 -1.68
C TYR A 206 6.97 12.73 -1.45
N GLN A 207 7.53 11.58 -1.87
CA GLN A 207 6.90 10.29 -1.68
C GLN A 207 6.72 9.97 -0.19
N PHE A 208 7.72 10.30 0.64
CA PHE A 208 7.63 10.09 2.09
C PHE A 208 6.45 10.84 2.71
N LEU A 209 6.29 12.16 2.43
CA LEU A 209 5.13 12.92 2.92
C LEU A 209 3.81 12.36 2.41
N GLN A 210 3.76 11.91 1.15
CA GLN A 210 2.57 11.27 0.60
C GLN A 210 2.20 9.98 1.34
N TYR A 211 3.18 9.11 1.63
CA TYR A 211 2.95 7.87 2.36
C TYR A 211 2.51 8.12 3.79
N LEU A 212 3.16 9.05 4.49
CA LEU A 212 2.73 9.45 5.83
C LEU A 212 1.26 9.90 5.83
N THR A 213 0.88 10.78 4.90
CA THR A 213 -0.51 11.25 4.77
C THR A 213 -1.46 10.11 4.40
N ALA A 214 -1.09 9.26 3.44
CA ALA A 214 -1.93 8.15 3.00
C ALA A 214 -2.21 7.15 4.14
N PHE A 215 -1.19 6.79 4.92
CA PHE A 215 -1.33 5.75 5.94
C PHE A 215 -1.78 6.29 7.31
N PHE A 216 -1.32 7.48 7.72
CA PHE A 216 -1.72 8.03 9.02
C PHE A 216 -3.05 8.81 8.99
N LEU A 217 -3.45 9.37 7.85
CA LEU A 217 -4.74 10.06 7.72
C LEU A 217 -5.75 9.26 6.89
N HIS A 218 -5.46 9.04 5.59
CA HIS A 218 -6.47 8.54 4.67
C HIS A 218 -6.91 7.12 5.00
N LYS A 219 -5.99 6.17 5.19
CA LYS A 219 -6.33 4.76 5.53
C LYS A 219 -7.08 4.64 6.85
N ARG A 220 -6.73 5.45 7.86
CA ARG A 220 -7.44 5.47 9.14
C ARG A 220 -8.86 6.00 9.00
N ALA A 221 -9.04 7.09 8.27
CA ALA A 221 -10.37 7.63 7.97
C ALA A 221 -11.21 6.63 7.17
N GLN A 222 -10.63 6.04 6.10
CA GLN A 222 -11.28 5.00 5.29
C GLN A 222 -11.71 3.79 6.14
N ALA A 223 -10.84 3.31 7.02
CA ALA A 223 -11.17 2.21 7.94
C ALA A 223 -12.33 2.58 8.86
N SER A 224 -12.34 3.80 9.39
CA SER A 224 -13.36 4.26 10.34
C SER A 224 -14.76 4.35 9.73
N VAL A 225 -14.86 4.55 8.42
CA VAL A 225 -16.13 4.58 7.68
C VAL A 225 -16.41 3.27 6.93
N GLY A 226 -15.56 2.24 7.09
CA GLY A 226 -15.70 0.95 6.42
C GLY A 226 -15.54 1.01 4.89
N ALA A 227 -14.69 1.93 4.40
CA ALA A 227 -14.49 2.20 2.98
C ALA A 227 -13.00 2.18 2.58
N ILE A 228 -12.23 1.21 3.08
CA ILE A 228 -10.86 1.01 2.63
C ILE A 228 -10.88 0.67 1.14
N THR A 229 -10.25 1.50 0.31
CA THR A 229 -10.28 1.38 -1.15
C THR A 229 -9.20 0.41 -1.69
N VAL A 230 -8.09 0.26 -0.97
CA VAL A 230 -7.01 -0.67 -1.29
C VAL A 230 -6.27 -1.10 -0.04
N ILE A 231 -6.06 -2.39 0.14
CA ILE A 231 -5.07 -2.97 1.05
C ILE A 231 -3.76 -3.00 0.29
N ALA A 232 -2.75 -2.27 0.77
CA ALA A 232 -1.48 -2.15 0.03
C ALA A 232 -0.83 -3.52 -0.20
N GLY A 233 -0.42 -3.79 -1.43
CA GLY A 233 0.22 -5.05 -1.80
C GLY A 233 1.54 -5.33 -1.09
N ALA A 234 2.19 -4.26 -0.58
CA ALA A 234 3.41 -4.36 0.22
C ALA A 234 3.18 -4.92 1.62
N PHE A 235 1.99 -4.78 2.21
CA PHE A 235 1.66 -5.33 3.52
C PHE A 235 0.15 -5.46 3.73
N GLY A 236 -0.40 -6.59 3.35
CA GLY A 236 -1.80 -6.97 3.57
C GLY A 236 -1.92 -8.27 4.34
N ALA A 237 -2.95 -8.41 5.17
CA ALA A 237 -3.26 -9.62 5.91
C ALA A 237 -4.70 -10.07 5.67
N PHE A 238 -4.92 -11.38 5.53
CA PHE A 238 -6.19 -11.94 5.10
C PHE A 238 -6.46 -13.26 5.82
N ARG A 239 -7.70 -13.53 6.24
CA ARG A 239 -8.06 -14.89 6.64
C ARG A 239 -7.97 -15.82 5.43
N ARG A 240 -7.15 -16.86 5.54
CA ARG A 240 -6.89 -17.81 4.44
C ARG A 240 -8.18 -18.40 3.88
N GLY A 241 -9.13 -18.76 4.75
CA GLY A 241 -10.44 -19.29 4.34
C GLY A 241 -11.22 -18.30 3.46
N THR A 242 -11.13 -17.01 3.72
CA THR A 242 -11.78 -15.97 2.90
C THR A 242 -11.14 -15.87 1.53
N LEU A 243 -9.80 -15.93 1.43
CA LEU A 243 -9.10 -15.92 0.14
C LEU A 243 -9.58 -17.04 -0.79
N PHE A 244 -9.80 -18.24 -0.26
CA PHE A 244 -10.36 -19.34 -1.06
C PHE A 244 -11.80 -19.07 -1.51
N LYS A 245 -12.65 -18.52 -0.65
CA LYS A 245 -14.04 -18.18 -0.98
C LYS A 245 -14.14 -17.14 -2.11
N ILE A 246 -13.25 -16.16 -2.13
CA ILE A 246 -13.21 -15.12 -3.17
C ILE A 246 -12.32 -15.48 -4.37
N LYS A 247 -11.83 -16.74 -4.45
CA LYS A 247 -10.99 -17.28 -5.54
C LYS A 247 -9.64 -16.54 -5.70
N GLY A 248 -9.04 -16.12 -4.59
CA GLY A 248 -7.69 -15.52 -4.54
C GLY A 248 -7.49 -14.29 -5.39
N PHE A 249 -6.23 -14.06 -5.76
CA PHE A 249 -5.80 -12.92 -6.55
C PHE A 249 -6.07 -13.12 -8.05
N ARG A 250 -6.56 -12.07 -8.72
CA ARG A 250 -6.73 -12.02 -10.17
C ARG A 250 -5.43 -11.50 -10.81
N SER A 251 -5.04 -12.08 -11.94
CA SER A 251 -3.93 -11.56 -12.74
C SER A 251 -4.34 -10.21 -13.36
N THR A 252 -3.83 -9.14 -12.78
CA THR A 252 -4.04 -7.75 -13.20
C THR A 252 -2.87 -6.89 -12.71
N ILE A 253 -2.73 -5.68 -13.25
CA ILE A 253 -1.69 -4.73 -12.82
C ILE A 253 -1.95 -4.08 -11.46
N GLY A 254 -3.15 -4.30 -10.88
CA GLY A 254 -3.60 -3.79 -9.58
C GLY A 254 -4.25 -4.89 -8.74
N GLU A 255 -3.51 -5.98 -8.51
CA GLU A 255 -3.97 -7.15 -7.77
C GLU A 255 -4.41 -6.82 -6.33
N ASP A 256 -3.81 -5.81 -5.73
CA ASP A 256 -4.08 -5.34 -4.37
C ASP A 256 -5.41 -4.55 -4.28
N MET A 257 -5.71 -3.73 -5.28
CA MET A 257 -7.00 -3.07 -5.37
C MET A 257 -8.09 -4.09 -5.73
N ASP A 258 -7.83 -4.98 -6.68
CA ASP A 258 -8.79 -6.01 -7.11
C ASP A 258 -9.20 -6.92 -5.94
N ILE A 259 -8.25 -7.42 -5.16
CA ILE A 259 -8.58 -8.27 -3.99
C ILE A 259 -9.39 -7.51 -2.94
N THR A 260 -9.11 -6.21 -2.75
CA THR A 260 -9.87 -5.37 -1.83
C THR A 260 -11.32 -5.20 -2.29
N LEU A 261 -11.54 -4.97 -3.58
CA LEU A 261 -12.89 -4.88 -4.17
C LEU A 261 -13.63 -6.21 -4.11
N LYS A 262 -12.95 -7.36 -4.34
CA LYS A 262 -13.53 -8.69 -4.14
C LYS A 262 -14.01 -8.88 -2.70
N LEU A 263 -13.25 -8.43 -1.71
CA LEU A 263 -13.63 -8.51 -0.30
C LEU A 263 -14.88 -7.66 -0.02
N HIS A 264 -14.94 -6.41 -0.49
CA HIS A 264 -16.13 -5.57 -0.32
C HIS A 264 -17.37 -6.20 -0.95
N LYS A 265 -17.22 -6.78 -2.15
CA LYS A 265 -18.30 -7.51 -2.81
C LYS A 265 -18.74 -8.71 -1.98
N TRP A 266 -17.79 -9.51 -1.51
CA TRP A 266 -18.08 -10.69 -0.71
C TRP A 266 -18.77 -10.35 0.61
N ILE A 267 -18.33 -9.30 1.31
CA ILE A 267 -18.96 -8.79 2.55
C ILE A 267 -20.42 -8.41 2.30
N GLU A 268 -20.69 -7.69 1.22
CA GLU A 268 -22.06 -7.24 0.90
C GLU A 268 -22.97 -8.42 0.54
N GLU A 269 -22.48 -9.39 -0.23
CA GLU A 269 -23.23 -10.58 -0.65
C GLU A 269 -23.47 -11.57 0.51
N ASN A 270 -22.68 -11.52 1.61
CA ASN A 270 -22.76 -12.44 2.75
C ASN A 270 -23.30 -11.81 4.06
N GLY A 271 -24.05 -10.73 3.98
CA GLY A 271 -24.80 -10.19 5.10
C GLY A 271 -24.08 -9.18 5.97
N ARG A 272 -22.95 -8.62 5.53
CA ARG A 272 -22.27 -7.43 6.11
C ARG A 272 -21.76 -7.58 7.55
N LYS A 273 -21.59 -8.78 8.05
CA LYS A 273 -21.05 -9.02 9.40
C LYS A 273 -19.53 -8.82 9.45
N GLU A 274 -18.87 -9.18 8.35
CA GLU A 274 -17.42 -9.07 8.22
C GLU A 274 -16.98 -7.65 7.84
N LYS A 275 -15.72 -7.34 8.14
CA LYS A 275 -15.13 -6.03 7.84
C LYS A 275 -13.67 -6.13 7.43
N ILE A 276 -13.23 -5.10 6.70
CA ILE A 276 -11.83 -4.83 6.41
C ILE A 276 -11.32 -3.83 7.45
N ALA A 277 -10.21 -4.15 8.11
CA ALA A 277 -9.58 -3.31 9.12
C ALA A 277 -8.30 -2.64 8.59
N PHE A 278 -7.74 -1.77 9.41
CA PHE A 278 -6.41 -1.19 9.23
C PHE A 278 -5.64 -1.29 10.54
N ALA A 279 -4.40 -1.77 10.48
CA ALA A 279 -3.50 -1.94 11.60
C ALA A 279 -2.42 -0.84 11.58
N PRO A 280 -2.65 0.33 12.21
CA PRO A 280 -1.71 1.45 12.11
C PRO A 280 -0.37 1.20 12.81
N GLY A 281 -0.32 0.26 13.77
CA GLY A 281 0.88 -0.14 14.48
C GLY A 281 1.68 -1.23 13.77
N ALA A 282 1.06 -1.97 12.83
CA ALA A 282 1.76 -2.97 12.02
C ALA A 282 2.49 -2.26 10.88
N ILE A 283 3.79 -2.05 11.00
CA ILE A 283 4.59 -1.26 10.06
C ILE A 283 5.46 -2.17 9.20
N CYS A 284 5.54 -1.86 7.91
CA CYS A 284 6.60 -2.32 7.03
C CYS A 284 7.30 -1.15 6.35
N TYR A 285 8.57 -1.35 5.98
CA TYR A 285 9.40 -0.39 5.28
C TYR A 285 9.69 -0.92 3.88
N THR A 286 9.41 -0.13 2.84
CA THR A 286 9.59 -0.52 1.44
C THR A 286 10.40 0.50 0.68
N GLU A 287 11.13 0.09 -0.35
CA GLU A 287 11.85 1.02 -1.22
C GLU A 287 10.89 1.76 -2.15
N CYS A 288 11.03 3.08 -2.24
CA CYS A 288 10.35 3.87 -3.27
C CYS A 288 11.32 4.24 -4.42
N PRO A 289 10.79 4.55 -5.62
CA PRO A 289 11.59 5.06 -6.72
C PRO A 289 12.43 6.27 -6.35
N SER A 290 13.72 6.22 -6.64
CA SER A 290 14.65 7.34 -6.40
C SER A 290 14.83 8.25 -7.60
N THR A 291 14.36 7.84 -8.79
CA THR A 291 14.39 8.63 -10.01
C THR A 291 13.00 9.12 -10.43
N PHE A 292 12.94 10.25 -11.11
CA PHE A 292 11.67 10.77 -11.66
C PHE A 292 11.05 9.81 -12.67
N ARG A 293 11.87 9.16 -13.51
CA ARG A 293 11.43 8.21 -14.54
C ARG A 293 10.71 7.02 -13.92
N ASP A 294 11.27 6.45 -12.86
CA ASP A 294 10.69 5.28 -12.20
C ASP A 294 9.47 5.65 -11.36
N MET A 295 9.47 6.83 -10.73
CA MET A 295 8.29 7.39 -10.07
C MET A 295 7.16 7.59 -11.09
N PHE A 296 7.44 8.14 -12.27
CA PHE A 296 6.46 8.29 -13.35
C PHE A 296 5.85 6.94 -13.76
N LYS A 297 6.69 5.93 -14.04
CA LYS A 297 6.23 4.57 -14.41
C LYS A 297 5.33 3.98 -13.31
N GLN A 298 5.74 4.08 -12.05
CA GLN A 298 4.99 3.56 -10.91
C GLN A 298 3.63 4.24 -10.77
N ARG A 299 3.55 5.58 -10.84
CA ARG A 299 2.31 6.34 -10.69
C ARG A 299 1.34 6.11 -11.85
N VAL A 300 1.86 6.06 -13.08
CA VAL A 300 1.06 5.73 -14.27
C VAL A 300 0.49 4.31 -14.15
N ARG A 301 1.29 3.34 -13.68
CA ARG A 301 0.82 1.98 -13.44
C ARG A 301 -0.31 1.95 -12.40
N TRP A 302 -0.16 2.66 -11.28
CA TRP A 302 -1.22 2.74 -10.25
C TRP A 302 -2.50 3.35 -10.79
N GLN A 303 -2.39 4.41 -11.60
CA GLN A 303 -3.57 5.02 -12.22
C GLN A 303 -4.26 4.07 -13.21
N LYS A 304 -3.49 3.35 -14.03
CA LYS A 304 -4.05 2.31 -14.90
C LYS A 304 -4.74 1.20 -14.12
N ALA A 305 -4.15 0.74 -13.02
CA ALA A 305 -4.72 -0.25 -12.13
C ALA A 305 -6.07 0.21 -11.54
N PHE A 306 -6.13 1.49 -11.14
CA PHE A 306 -7.37 2.11 -10.68
C PHE A 306 -8.46 2.10 -11.76
N ILE A 307 -8.13 2.52 -12.99
CA ILE A 307 -9.09 2.53 -14.11
C ILE A 307 -9.52 1.12 -14.48
N ASP A 308 -8.60 0.13 -14.50
CA ASP A 308 -8.93 -1.28 -14.73
C ASP A 308 -9.97 -1.78 -13.73
N CYS A 309 -9.74 -1.54 -12.44
CA CYS A 309 -10.67 -1.93 -11.39
C CYS A 309 -12.02 -1.19 -11.49
N LEU A 310 -11.99 0.12 -11.75
CA LEU A 310 -13.20 0.92 -11.94
C LEU A 310 -14.09 0.37 -13.06
N VAL A 311 -13.49 0.06 -14.22
CA VAL A 311 -14.18 -0.49 -15.40
C VAL A 311 -14.65 -1.92 -15.14
N HIS A 312 -13.79 -2.78 -14.54
CA HIS A 312 -14.11 -4.17 -14.26
C HIS A 312 -15.31 -4.30 -13.30
N TYR A 313 -15.36 -3.49 -12.26
CA TYR A 313 -16.40 -3.52 -11.24
C TYR A 313 -17.54 -2.52 -11.49
N ARG A 314 -17.65 -1.87 -12.67
CA ARG A 314 -18.65 -0.82 -12.97
C ARG A 314 -20.10 -1.19 -12.64
N ARG A 315 -20.47 -2.49 -12.79
CA ARG A 315 -21.81 -3.01 -12.48
C ARG A 315 -22.01 -3.39 -11.01
N CYS A 316 -20.96 -3.30 -10.19
CA CYS A 316 -21.04 -3.67 -8.77
C CYS A 316 -21.41 -2.48 -7.88
N TYR A 317 -21.12 -1.25 -8.31
CA TYR A 317 -21.44 -0.06 -7.54
C TYR A 317 -22.94 0.06 -7.30
N PHE A 318 -23.33 0.34 -6.04
CA PHE A 318 -24.70 0.43 -5.52
C PHE A 318 -25.53 -0.86 -5.58
N HIS A 319 -25.00 -1.96 -6.15
CA HIS A 319 -25.70 -3.25 -6.26
C HIS A 319 -25.00 -4.36 -5.45
N LYS A 320 -23.69 -4.55 -5.67
CA LYS A 320 -22.86 -5.59 -5.04
C LYS A 320 -21.80 -5.03 -4.09
N PHE A 321 -21.68 -3.75 -4.04
CA PHE A 321 -20.96 -2.99 -3.01
C PHE A 321 -21.97 -2.24 -2.15
N SER A 322 -21.63 -2.03 -0.87
CA SER A 322 -22.45 -1.20 0.01
C SER A 322 -22.61 0.21 -0.57
N LYS A 323 -23.77 0.84 -0.32
CA LYS A 323 -24.00 2.22 -0.76
C LYS A 323 -22.92 3.17 -0.23
N ARG A 324 -22.52 2.99 1.04
CA ARG A 324 -21.45 3.79 1.68
C ARG A 324 -20.13 3.66 0.95
N PHE A 325 -19.69 2.44 0.67
CA PHE A 325 -18.44 2.20 -0.07
C PHE A 325 -18.53 2.77 -1.49
N SER A 326 -19.65 2.55 -2.20
CA SER A 326 -19.84 3.03 -3.57
C SER A 326 -19.76 4.55 -3.66
N VAL A 327 -20.47 5.26 -2.77
CA VAL A 327 -20.43 6.73 -2.69
C VAL A 327 -19.03 7.21 -2.38
N PHE A 328 -18.39 6.62 -1.35
CA PHE A 328 -17.05 7.02 -0.94
C PHE A 328 -16.03 6.80 -2.07
N PHE A 329 -16.01 5.61 -2.68
CA PHE A 329 -15.06 5.27 -3.75
C PHE A 329 -15.23 6.17 -4.98
N LEU A 330 -16.49 6.41 -5.41
CA LEU A 330 -16.75 7.22 -6.59
C LEU A 330 -16.49 8.72 -6.34
N LEU A 331 -16.78 9.24 -5.17
CA LEU A 331 -16.51 10.64 -4.86
C LEU A 331 -15.01 10.88 -4.59
N ASP A 332 -14.40 10.08 -3.71
CA ASP A 332 -13.02 10.30 -3.29
C ASP A 332 -12.01 9.90 -4.38
N GLN A 333 -12.09 8.66 -4.85
CA GLN A 333 -11.05 8.13 -5.76
C GLN A 333 -11.31 8.51 -7.22
N PHE A 334 -12.57 8.48 -7.68
CA PHE A 334 -12.86 8.76 -9.08
C PHE A 334 -13.07 10.25 -9.33
N LEU A 335 -13.98 10.92 -8.62
CA LEU A 335 -14.27 12.33 -8.87
C LEU A 335 -13.10 13.23 -8.43
N ILE A 336 -12.69 13.11 -7.17
CA ILE A 336 -11.64 13.98 -6.59
C ILE A 336 -10.25 13.52 -7.01
N GLY A 337 -9.95 12.23 -6.92
CA GLY A 337 -8.62 11.69 -7.20
C GLY A 337 -8.28 11.60 -8.68
N THR A 338 -9.28 11.46 -9.56
CA THR A 338 -9.05 11.25 -11.00
C THR A 338 -9.65 12.34 -11.86
N LEU A 339 -10.97 12.54 -11.84
CA LEU A 339 -11.62 13.52 -12.72
C LEU A 339 -11.21 14.95 -12.42
N ASN A 340 -10.98 15.30 -11.18
CA ASN A 340 -10.54 16.65 -10.79
C ASN A 340 -9.20 17.06 -11.42
N ALA A 341 -8.34 16.11 -11.79
CA ALA A 341 -7.08 16.42 -12.44
C ALA A 341 -7.26 17.15 -13.79
N PHE A 342 -8.31 16.84 -14.53
CA PHE A 342 -8.59 17.45 -15.82
C PHE A 342 -8.98 18.94 -15.71
N PRO A 343 -10.04 19.32 -14.95
CA PRO A 343 -10.39 20.73 -14.82
C PRO A 343 -9.28 21.56 -14.12
N VAL A 344 -8.55 21.03 -13.15
CA VAL A 344 -7.45 21.75 -12.51
C VAL A 344 -6.36 22.13 -13.53
N ILE A 345 -6.07 21.27 -14.50
CA ILE A 345 -5.10 21.57 -15.56
C ILE A 345 -5.69 22.48 -16.64
N ILE A 346 -6.94 22.28 -17.03
CA ILE A 346 -7.57 22.95 -18.17
C ILE A 346 -8.10 24.35 -17.79
N THR A 347 -8.68 24.51 -16.59
CA THR A 347 -9.37 25.76 -16.21
C THR A 347 -8.47 27.02 -16.28
N PRO A 348 -7.20 27.03 -15.81
CA PRO A 348 -6.33 28.18 -15.95
C PRO A 348 -6.14 28.61 -17.42
N PHE A 349 -5.98 27.64 -18.33
CA PHE A 349 -5.82 27.89 -19.76
C PHE A 349 -7.09 28.48 -20.39
N VAL A 350 -8.26 27.90 -20.06
CA VAL A 350 -9.56 28.40 -20.56
C VAL A 350 -9.83 29.82 -20.05
N LEU A 351 -9.54 30.11 -18.80
CA LEU A 351 -9.69 31.47 -18.24
C LEU A 351 -8.75 32.47 -18.92
N PHE A 352 -7.50 32.08 -19.16
CA PHE A 352 -6.53 32.90 -19.87
C PHE A 352 -7.02 33.28 -21.29
N MET A 353 -7.47 32.29 -22.05
CA MET A 353 -7.98 32.49 -23.41
C MET A 353 -9.23 33.38 -23.49
N ASN A 354 -10.09 33.32 -22.47
CA ASN A 354 -11.36 34.07 -22.44
C ASN A 354 -11.28 35.37 -21.64
N ARG A 355 -10.07 35.84 -21.26
CA ARG A 355 -9.86 37.01 -20.40
C ARG A 355 -10.71 36.99 -19.14
N GLY A 356 -10.91 35.79 -18.56
CA GLY A 356 -11.76 35.55 -17.41
C GLY A 356 -11.18 36.13 -16.11
N ASN A 357 -12.03 36.16 -15.10
CA ASN A 357 -11.65 36.64 -13.77
C ASN A 357 -10.81 35.57 -13.03
N PHE A 358 -9.54 35.85 -12.80
CA PHE A 358 -8.63 34.96 -12.08
C PHE A 358 -8.75 35.03 -10.56
N ILE A 359 -9.48 36.00 -9.99
CA ILE A 359 -9.59 36.15 -8.53
C ILE A 359 -10.17 34.89 -7.90
N LEU A 360 -11.23 34.32 -8.48
CA LEU A 360 -11.82 33.09 -7.99
C LEU A 360 -10.83 31.91 -8.02
N LEU A 361 -10.07 31.78 -9.11
CA LEU A 361 -9.04 30.74 -9.23
C LEU A 361 -7.94 30.90 -8.17
N ILE A 362 -7.51 32.14 -7.91
CA ILE A 362 -6.53 32.44 -6.87
C ILE A 362 -7.09 32.06 -5.49
N LEU A 363 -8.33 32.44 -5.18
CA LEU A 363 -8.98 32.09 -3.91
C LEU A 363 -9.10 30.57 -3.70
N LEU A 364 -9.51 29.84 -4.75
CA LEU A 364 -9.56 28.36 -4.71
C LEU A 364 -8.16 27.76 -4.49
N GLY A 365 -7.15 28.30 -5.18
CA GLY A 365 -5.75 27.90 -5.01
C GLY A 365 -5.23 28.15 -3.58
N LEU A 366 -5.47 29.31 -3.02
CA LEU A 366 -5.10 29.64 -1.64
C LEU A 366 -5.79 28.74 -0.62
N THR A 367 -7.08 28.44 -0.82
CA THR A 367 -7.81 27.49 0.04
C THR A 367 -7.21 26.10 -0.05
N ALA A 368 -6.86 25.62 -1.25
CA ALA A 368 -6.21 24.32 -1.43
C ALA A 368 -4.83 24.29 -0.72
N VAL A 369 -4.01 25.33 -0.87
CA VAL A 369 -2.71 25.46 -0.20
C VAL A 369 -2.88 25.39 1.31
N PHE A 370 -3.83 26.14 1.88
CA PHE A 370 -4.12 26.14 3.32
C PHE A 370 -4.51 24.74 3.81
N LEU A 371 -5.40 24.06 3.10
CA LEU A 371 -5.83 22.68 3.44
C LEU A 371 -4.65 21.70 3.38
N PHE A 372 -3.80 21.79 2.38
CA PHE A 372 -2.63 20.92 2.26
C PHE A 372 -1.59 21.16 3.34
N MET A 373 -1.34 22.41 3.70
CA MET A 373 -0.48 22.75 4.83
C MET A 373 -1.03 22.17 6.13
N TYR A 374 -2.32 22.39 6.39
CA TYR A 374 -2.99 21.88 7.57
C TYR A 374 -2.96 20.34 7.62
N GLN A 375 -3.20 19.67 6.49
CA GLN A 375 -3.09 18.22 6.36
C GLN A 375 -1.68 17.71 6.71
N SER A 376 -0.64 18.36 6.19
CA SER A 376 0.76 17.97 6.45
C SER A 376 1.14 18.15 7.91
N ILE A 377 0.73 19.24 8.55
CA ILE A 377 0.95 19.50 9.98
C ILE A 377 0.24 18.43 10.82
N THR A 378 -1.02 18.16 10.51
CA THR A 378 -1.80 17.13 11.22
C THR A 378 -1.18 15.73 11.04
N THR A 379 -0.67 15.42 9.85
CA THR A 379 0.05 14.15 9.60
C THR A 379 1.25 14.02 10.53
N ILE A 380 2.11 15.04 10.63
CA ILE A 380 3.28 15.04 11.51
C ILE A 380 2.87 14.87 12.97
N TYR A 381 1.81 15.56 13.39
CA TYR A 381 1.28 15.44 14.75
C TYR A 381 0.81 14.00 15.06
N ILE A 382 0.05 13.38 14.15
CA ILE A 382 -0.41 11.98 14.32
C ILE A 382 0.75 11.01 14.29
N CYS A 383 1.76 11.20 13.42
CA CYS A 383 2.99 10.41 13.42
C CYS A 383 3.67 10.45 14.80
N HIS A 384 3.76 11.64 15.40
CA HIS A 384 4.33 11.80 16.74
C HIS A 384 3.55 11.01 17.83
N LEU A 385 2.22 10.97 17.75
CA LEU A 385 1.38 10.18 18.65
C LEU A 385 1.60 8.66 18.50
N HIS A 386 2.07 8.23 17.31
CA HIS A 386 2.42 6.83 17.02
C HIS A 386 3.91 6.52 17.16
N ASN A 387 4.64 7.30 17.96
CA ASN A 387 6.07 7.17 18.25
C ASN A 387 7.02 7.43 17.05
N ILE A 388 6.53 7.90 15.92
CA ILE A 388 7.38 8.35 14.81
C ILE A 388 7.76 9.82 15.05
N LYS A 389 8.89 10.01 15.73
CA LYS A 389 9.34 11.33 16.23
C LYS A 389 10.39 11.93 15.32
N PHE A 390 10.04 13.04 14.65
CA PHE A 390 10.97 13.83 13.86
C PHE A 390 11.86 14.70 14.74
N SER A 391 13.12 14.88 14.36
CA SER A 391 13.99 15.86 14.99
C SER A 391 13.49 17.29 14.68
N LYS A 392 13.80 18.28 15.56
CA LYS A 392 13.46 19.69 15.30
C LYS A 392 14.05 20.18 13.97
N LYS A 393 15.25 19.69 13.58
CA LYS A 393 15.89 20.02 12.31
C LYS A 393 15.12 19.43 11.11
N ASP A 394 14.58 18.21 11.23
CA ASP A 394 13.78 17.61 10.17
C ASP A 394 12.41 18.27 10.05
N ILE A 395 11.77 18.65 11.16
CA ILE A 395 10.55 19.46 11.11
C ILE A 395 10.80 20.76 10.34
N GLY A 396 11.89 21.47 10.63
CA GLY A 396 12.27 22.68 9.88
C GLY A 396 12.47 22.42 8.38
N ARG A 397 13.12 21.30 8.01
CA ARG A 397 13.28 20.89 6.60
C ARG A 397 11.95 20.54 5.93
N ILE A 398 11.04 19.88 6.65
CA ILE A 398 9.70 19.58 6.15
C ILE A 398 8.96 20.86 5.86
N LEU A 399 8.90 21.80 6.80
CA LEU A 399 8.22 23.08 6.62
C LEU A 399 8.78 23.87 5.43
N LEU A 400 10.10 23.87 5.26
CA LEU A 400 10.76 24.52 4.12
C LEU A 400 10.46 23.81 2.78
N PHE A 401 10.19 22.51 2.80
CA PHE A 401 9.89 21.71 1.60
C PHE A 401 8.42 21.79 1.17
N LEU A 402 7.49 22.10 2.09
CA LEU A 402 6.04 22.12 1.79
C LEU A 402 5.66 22.98 0.58
N PRO A 403 6.22 24.19 0.34
CA PRO A 403 5.92 24.95 -0.88
C PRO A 403 6.26 24.15 -2.16
N SER A 404 7.42 23.51 -2.20
CA SER A 404 7.80 22.65 -3.35
C SER A 404 6.86 21.47 -3.51
N GLU A 405 6.46 20.83 -2.42
CA GLU A 405 5.52 19.72 -2.42
C GLU A 405 4.17 20.16 -3.02
N ILE A 406 3.63 21.28 -2.58
CA ILE A 406 2.31 21.77 -3.00
C ILE A 406 2.34 22.28 -4.45
N PHE A 407 3.28 23.15 -4.82
CA PHE A 407 3.25 23.83 -6.11
C PHE A 407 3.92 23.07 -7.24
N ILE A 408 4.86 22.15 -6.95
CA ILE A 408 5.59 21.40 -7.97
C ILE A 408 5.12 19.97 -8.03
N TYR A 409 5.32 19.22 -6.95
CA TYR A 409 5.11 17.76 -7.01
C TYR A 409 3.62 17.35 -7.13
N ARG A 410 2.69 18.11 -6.53
CA ARG A 410 1.25 17.84 -6.70
C ARG A 410 0.79 18.14 -8.12
N MET A 411 1.29 19.19 -8.75
CA MET A 411 0.98 19.48 -10.17
C MET A 411 1.51 18.38 -11.09
N ILE A 412 2.73 17.91 -10.85
CA ILE A 412 3.31 16.76 -11.57
C ILE A 412 2.44 15.51 -11.38
N ASN A 413 1.96 15.25 -10.17
CA ASN A 413 1.09 14.10 -9.91
C ASN A 413 -0.24 14.18 -10.66
N LEU A 414 -0.84 15.37 -10.81
CA LEU A 414 -2.04 15.55 -11.66
C LEU A 414 -1.75 15.18 -13.11
N ALA A 415 -0.58 15.55 -13.65
CA ALA A 415 -0.17 15.15 -14.99
C ALA A 415 -0.03 13.61 -15.12
N PHE A 416 0.50 12.94 -14.08
CA PHE A 416 0.57 11.47 -14.05
C PHE A 416 -0.81 10.82 -14.05
N VAL A 417 -1.76 11.39 -13.32
CA VAL A 417 -3.15 10.91 -13.27
C VAL A 417 -3.82 11.06 -14.65
N VAL A 418 -3.69 12.23 -15.28
CA VAL A 418 -4.26 12.47 -16.63
C VAL A 418 -3.63 11.51 -17.63
N TYR A 419 -2.29 11.45 -17.70
CA TYR A 419 -1.60 10.57 -18.63
C TYR A 419 -1.92 9.09 -18.37
N GLY A 420 -1.93 8.65 -17.12
CA GLY A 420 -2.26 7.27 -16.73
C GLY A 420 -3.68 6.89 -17.14
N THR A 421 -4.64 7.80 -16.90
CA THR A 421 -6.05 7.59 -17.29
C THR A 421 -6.19 7.46 -18.80
N LEU A 422 -5.64 8.39 -19.56
CA LEU A 422 -5.72 8.35 -21.03
C LEU A 422 -4.98 7.14 -21.58
N SER A 423 -3.76 6.87 -21.11
CA SER A 423 -2.93 5.77 -21.62
C SER A 423 -3.50 4.38 -21.33
N TYR A 424 -4.43 4.23 -20.40
CA TYR A 424 -5.13 2.96 -20.18
C TYR A 424 -5.88 2.47 -21.42
N PHE A 425 -6.46 3.39 -22.20
CA PHE A 425 -7.31 3.05 -23.33
C PHE A 425 -6.54 2.75 -24.65
N TYR A 426 -5.26 3.16 -24.75
CA TYR A 426 -4.52 3.00 -26.02
C TYR A 426 -3.15 2.29 -25.89
N LYS A 427 -2.67 2.02 -24.67
CA LYS A 427 -1.40 1.29 -24.45
C LYS A 427 -1.64 -0.02 -23.72
N PRO A 428 -0.95 -1.12 -24.12
CA PRO A 428 -1.04 -2.39 -23.42
C PRO A 428 -0.75 -2.24 -21.94
N GLN A 429 -1.42 -3.05 -21.13
CA GLN A 429 -1.18 -3.15 -19.71
C GLN A 429 0.04 -4.08 -19.50
N ALA A 430 1.24 -3.52 -19.48
CA ALA A 430 2.46 -4.27 -19.20
C ALA A 430 2.99 -3.94 -17.81
N TRP A 431 3.55 -4.94 -17.15
CA TRP A 431 4.31 -4.75 -15.91
C TRP A 431 5.74 -4.34 -16.28
N ASP A 432 6.04 -3.05 -16.21
CA ASP A 432 7.41 -2.56 -16.30
C ASP A 432 8.11 -2.77 -14.96
N LYS A 433 9.19 -3.55 -14.95
CA LYS A 433 10.03 -3.73 -13.76
C LYS A 433 10.67 -2.40 -13.38
N LEU A 434 10.57 -2.04 -12.11
CA LEU A 434 11.35 -0.94 -11.52
C LEU A 434 12.69 -1.51 -11.04
N GLU A 435 13.78 -0.80 -11.33
CA GLU A 435 15.09 -1.18 -10.80
C GLU A 435 15.13 -0.94 -9.29
N ARG A 436 15.54 -1.96 -8.53
CA ARG A 436 15.75 -1.85 -7.10
C ARG A 436 17.19 -1.43 -6.84
N SER A 437 17.37 -0.48 -5.94
CA SER A 437 18.71 0.03 -5.62
C SER A 437 19.44 -0.88 -4.65
N GLY A 438 18.72 -1.62 -3.81
CA GLY A 438 19.29 -2.34 -2.67
C GLY A 438 20.01 -1.40 -1.68
N ALA A 439 19.72 -0.09 -1.76
CA ALA A 439 20.43 0.94 -1.00
C ALA A 439 20.04 0.95 0.49
N VAL A 440 18.97 0.25 0.85
CA VAL A 440 18.50 0.15 2.24
C VAL A 440 19.02 -1.15 2.82
N GLY A 441 20.26 -1.14 3.33
CA GLY A 441 20.83 -2.20 4.16
C GLY A 441 20.89 -1.71 5.60
N TRP A 442 19.94 -2.10 6.41
CA TRP A 442 20.10 -1.92 7.86
C TRP A 442 21.05 -3.00 8.36
N LYS A 443 22.15 -2.56 8.97
CA LYS A 443 23.14 -3.47 9.56
C LYS A 443 22.43 -4.25 10.67
N GLY A 444 22.15 -5.51 10.40
CA GLY A 444 21.80 -6.45 11.47
C GLY A 444 22.99 -6.53 12.44
N GLU A 445 22.70 -6.57 13.73
CA GLU A 445 23.72 -6.84 14.74
C GLU A 445 24.56 -8.05 14.31
N LYS A 446 25.87 -7.88 14.27
CA LYS A 446 26.78 -9.03 14.38
C LYS A 446 26.42 -9.69 15.72
N ARG A 447 25.66 -10.78 15.67
CA ARG A 447 25.55 -11.64 16.86
C ARG A 447 26.98 -12.06 17.20
N ALA A 448 27.43 -11.62 18.39
CA ALA A 448 28.63 -12.09 19.04
C ALA A 448 28.51 -13.60 19.34
#